data_451d03bec9517a50ae4b08e80d63ae88
#
_entry.id   451d03bec9517a50ae4b08e80d63ae88
#
_cell.length_a   1.000
_cell.length_b   1.000
_cell.length_c   1.000
_cell.angle_alpha   90.00
_cell.angle_beta   90.00
_cell.angle_gamma   90.00
#
_symmetry.space_group_name_H-M   'P 1'
#
loop_
_entity.id
_entity.type
_entity.pdbx_description
1 polymer ?
#
loop_
_entity_poly.entity_id
_entity_poly.type
_entity_poly.pdbx_seq_one_letter_code
_entity_poly.pdbx_strand_id
1 'polypeptide(L)'
;MLKRINVQHVTLGMFLHEFCGSWMEHPFWRTRFLLRSEADLQRLRSTSIQEVWIDVRKGLDVGVQVPCLRFDPQDELRHQIPDSARPVSEQSTALISTVTELRRAAQTCVQARQLLSRLFSDARLGRPVDATAAGQLVDDVTASVARNPHALIGLARLKTADDYTYMHSLAVCALMVALAKRMGLDDHSLRKAGMAGLMHDLGKTAIPVAVLNKPGPLDDAEWALMRAHPRHGEQLLRPLGLDDEVIDACLHHHEKVDGSGYPDGLQQGDIGLLARMTAICDVYDAITSDRPYKKGWPPSEALRRMAEWSPRHFDKRLFEQFVQTVGIYPLGSLVRLHSQRLAVVVDASPGSLLAPRVKVFYSLRQACRITPEIEDLSESQGNDRIIAREDPANWDFPDLETLWLEFERQPQTQAQMAK
;
A
#
# COMPACT_ATOMS: atom_id res chain seq x y z
N MET A 1 16.23 12.61 -18.87
CA MET A 1 14.98 12.62 -19.67
C MET A 1 14.52 11.17 -19.80
N LEU A 2 13.31 10.89 -19.33
CA LEU A 2 12.78 9.53 -19.37
C LEU A 2 12.00 9.32 -20.66
N LYS A 3 12.18 8.13 -21.27
CA LYS A 3 11.42 7.66 -22.43
C LYS A 3 10.85 6.28 -22.14
N ARG A 4 9.59 6.06 -22.50
CA ARG A 4 8.94 4.75 -22.44
C ARG A 4 9.11 4.07 -23.79
N ILE A 5 9.64 2.85 -23.78
CA ILE A 5 9.93 2.10 -25.00
C ILE A 5 9.50 0.63 -24.83
N ASN A 6 9.17 -0.01 -25.95
CA ASN A 6 8.93 -1.44 -25.95
C ASN A 6 10.23 -2.21 -25.64
N VAL A 7 10.12 -3.30 -24.87
CA VAL A 7 11.26 -4.17 -24.50
C VAL A 7 12.05 -4.67 -25.71
N GLN A 8 11.39 -4.87 -26.85
CA GLN A 8 12.04 -5.28 -28.10
C GLN A 8 13.05 -4.26 -28.61
N HIS A 9 12.88 -2.98 -28.27
CA HIS A 9 13.77 -1.88 -28.67
C HIS A 9 14.88 -1.59 -27.65
N VAL A 10 14.92 -2.34 -26.55
CA VAL A 10 15.98 -2.21 -25.55
C VAL A 10 17.27 -2.82 -26.07
N THR A 11 18.37 -2.07 -25.92
CA THR A 11 19.72 -2.49 -26.32
C THR A 11 20.72 -2.30 -25.18
N LEU A 12 21.87 -2.97 -25.28
CA LEU A 12 22.96 -2.77 -24.32
C LEU A 12 23.40 -1.30 -24.33
N GLY A 13 23.77 -0.80 -23.16
CA GLY A 13 24.15 0.59 -22.96
C GLY A 13 22.98 1.54 -22.65
N MET A 14 21.74 1.08 -22.69
CA MET A 14 20.59 1.84 -22.20
C MET A 14 20.52 1.79 -20.68
N PHE A 15 20.14 2.90 -20.05
CA PHE A 15 19.91 2.94 -18.62
C PHE A 15 18.43 2.64 -18.36
N LEU A 16 18.16 1.45 -17.87
CA LEU A 16 16.82 1.08 -17.45
C LEU A 16 16.49 1.87 -16.19
N HIS A 17 15.42 2.63 -16.25
CA HIS A 17 14.93 3.43 -15.13
C HIS A 17 13.81 2.70 -14.41
N GLU A 18 12.98 1.99 -15.19
CA GLU A 18 11.79 1.35 -14.66
C GLU A 18 11.19 0.34 -15.65
N PHE A 19 10.53 -0.69 -15.11
CA PHE A 19 9.82 -1.71 -15.87
C PHE A 19 8.31 -1.47 -15.77
N CYS A 20 7.62 -1.49 -16.92
CA CYS A 20 6.17 -1.38 -16.98
C CYS A 20 5.56 -2.79 -16.90
N GLY A 21 5.15 -3.21 -15.70
CA GLY A 21 4.58 -4.54 -15.46
C GLY A 21 4.41 -4.82 -13.97
N SER A 22 3.86 -5.99 -13.65
CA SER A 22 3.73 -6.42 -12.25
C SER A 22 5.10 -6.51 -11.59
N TRP A 23 5.21 -6.03 -10.38
CA TRP A 23 6.45 -6.14 -9.60
C TRP A 23 6.87 -7.60 -9.35
N MET A 24 5.93 -8.55 -9.41
CA MET A 24 6.21 -9.99 -9.30
C MET A 24 6.85 -10.58 -10.56
N GLU A 25 6.76 -9.88 -11.68
CA GLU A 25 7.31 -10.29 -12.98
C GLU A 25 8.67 -9.64 -13.28
N HIS A 26 9.19 -8.82 -12.35
CA HIS A 26 10.48 -8.14 -12.55
C HIS A 26 11.62 -9.16 -12.55
N PRO A 27 12.33 -9.32 -13.66
CA PRO A 27 13.43 -10.28 -13.77
C PRO A 27 14.67 -9.85 -13.00
N PHE A 28 14.72 -8.61 -12.54
CA PHE A 28 15.83 -8.02 -11.84
C PHE A 28 15.40 -7.48 -10.47
N TRP A 29 16.21 -7.72 -9.47
CA TRP A 29 16.05 -7.14 -8.13
C TRP A 29 16.44 -5.63 -8.09
N ARG A 30 17.10 -5.12 -9.18
CA ARG A 30 17.43 -3.70 -9.37
C ARG A 30 16.46 -3.09 -10.37
N THR A 31 15.82 -1.99 -10.00
CA THR A 31 14.89 -1.27 -10.88
C THR A 31 15.60 -0.23 -11.76
N ARG A 32 16.80 0.23 -11.35
CA ARG A 32 17.54 1.32 -12.02
C ARG A 32 18.98 0.91 -12.22
N PHE A 33 19.36 0.59 -13.45
CA PHE A 33 20.74 0.21 -13.79
C PHE A 33 21.05 0.37 -15.28
N LEU A 34 22.35 0.49 -15.57
CA LEU A 34 22.83 0.46 -16.95
C LEU A 34 22.90 -1.00 -17.43
N LEU A 35 22.20 -1.30 -18.53
CA LEU A 35 22.14 -2.64 -19.10
C LEU A 35 23.48 -2.95 -19.81
N ARG A 36 24.30 -3.80 -19.22
CA ARG A 36 25.65 -4.12 -19.70
C ARG A 36 25.83 -5.57 -20.15
N SER A 37 24.91 -6.44 -19.80
CA SER A 37 25.01 -7.88 -20.02
C SER A 37 24.00 -8.33 -21.06
N GLU A 38 24.44 -9.11 -22.05
CA GLU A 38 23.58 -9.75 -23.02
C GLU A 38 22.62 -10.74 -22.33
N ALA A 39 23.10 -11.44 -21.29
CA ALA A 39 22.26 -12.33 -20.48
C ALA A 39 21.11 -11.58 -19.83
N ASP A 40 21.34 -10.36 -19.32
CA ASP A 40 20.29 -9.53 -18.74
C ASP A 40 19.31 -9.03 -19.81
N LEU A 41 19.78 -8.70 -21.00
CA LEU A 41 18.94 -8.30 -22.13
C LEU A 41 18.02 -9.47 -22.55
N GLN A 42 18.56 -10.67 -22.67
CA GLN A 42 17.78 -11.88 -22.99
C GLN A 42 16.76 -12.18 -21.88
N ARG A 43 17.19 -12.08 -20.63
CA ARG A 43 16.30 -12.26 -19.46
C ARG A 43 15.16 -11.27 -19.47
N LEU A 44 15.41 -10.00 -19.80
CA LEU A 44 14.37 -8.99 -19.93
C LEU A 44 13.38 -9.36 -21.05
N ARG A 45 13.88 -9.78 -22.21
CA ARG A 45 13.04 -10.14 -23.35
C ARG A 45 12.25 -11.42 -23.16
N SER A 46 12.66 -12.30 -22.26
CA SER A 46 11.91 -13.53 -21.92
C SER A 46 10.80 -13.32 -20.91
N THR A 47 10.63 -12.10 -20.37
CA THR A 47 9.55 -11.78 -19.43
C THR A 47 8.27 -11.38 -20.16
N SER A 48 7.16 -11.37 -19.43
CA SER A 48 5.88 -10.80 -19.87
C SER A 48 5.87 -9.27 -19.96
N ILE A 49 6.94 -8.60 -19.52
CA ILE A 49 7.07 -7.14 -19.57
C ILE A 49 7.20 -6.69 -21.00
N GLN A 50 6.26 -5.85 -21.45
CA GLN A 50 6.25 -5.35 -22.81
C GLN A 50 6.96 -4.00 -22.98
N GLU A 51 7.04 -3.18 -21.92
CA GLU A 51 7.55 -1.82 -21.98
C GLU A 51 8.42 -1.50 -20.78
N VAL A 52 9.39 -0.61 -20.99
CA VAL A 52 10.30 -0.12 -19.96
C VAL A 52 10.52 1.38 -20.11
N TRP A 53 10.82 2.06 -19.00
CA TRP A 53 11.34 3.41 -19.02
C TRP A 53 12.86 3.40 -19.06
N ILE A 54 13.45 4.16 -19.97
CA ILE A 54 14.89 4.39 -20.06
C ILE A 54 15.21 5.84 -19.69
N ASP A 55 16.37 6.07 -19.04
CA ASP A 55 16.89 7.43 -18.83
C ASP A 55 18.02 7.73 -19.81
N VAL A 56 17.68 8.46 -20.87
CA VAL A 56 18.62 8.84 -21.94
C VAL A 56 19.73 9.81 -21.50
N ARG A 57 19.68 10.35 -20.29
CA ARG A 57 20.78 11.13 -19.71
C ARG A 57 21.85 10.24 -19.05
N LYS A 58 21.50 9.00 -18.75
CA LYS A 58 22.36 8.04 -18.01
C LYS A 58 22.80 6.88 -18.87
N GLY A 59 22.23 6.73 -20.08
CA GLY A 59 22.54 5.66 -21.02
C GLY A 59 22.16 6.03 -22.45
N LEU A 60 22.29 5.07 -23.36
CA LEU A 60 21.98 5.26 -24.78
C LEU A 60 20.49 5.53 -25.01
N ASP A 61 20.17 6.29 -26.03
CA ASP A 61 18.82 6.53 -26.53
C ASP A 61 18.41 5.50 -27.59
N VAL A 62 17.11 5.38 -27.86
CA VAL A 62 16.62 4.58 -29.00
C VAL A 62 17.02 5.22 -30.33
N GLY A 63 17.56 4.41 -31.23
CA GLY A 63 17.94 4.84 -32.57
C GLY A 63 16.78 5.13 -33.55
N VAL A 64 15.53 5.03 -33.09
CA VAL A 64 14.31 5.26 -33.89
C VAL A 64 13.46 6.33 -33.21
N GLN A 65 12.83 7.22 -33.98
CA GLN A 65 11.90 8.23 -33.48
C GLN A 65 10.64 7.53 -32.90
N VAL A 66 10.61 7.38 -31.58
CA VAL A 66 9.41 6.97 -30.85
C VAL A 66 8.73 8.25 -30.35
N PRO A 67 7.39 8.40 -30.45
CA PRO A 67 6.68 9.58 -29.96
C PRO A 67 7.02 9.82 -28.47
N CYS A 68 7.52 11.00 -28.17
CA CYS A 68 7.91 11.40 -26.84
C CYS A 68 6.66 11.87 -26.10
N LEU A 69 6.10 11.04 -25.22
CA LEU A 69 5.08 11.49 -24.28
C LEU A 69 5.78 12.33 -23.20
N ARG A 70 5.51 13.64 -23.20
CA ARG A 70 5.86 14.51 -22.06
C ARG A 70 4.91 14.17 -20.93
N PHE A 71 5.47 13.66 -19.85
CA PHE A 71 4.72 13.23 -18.68
C PHE A 71 4.67 14.38 -17.66
N ASP A 72 3.47 14.88 -17.36
CA ASP A 72 3.15 15.62 -16.15
C ASP A 72 2.35 14.69 -15.21
N PRO A 73 2.93 14.28 -14.04
CA PRO A 73 2.27 13.35 -13.13
C PRO A 73 0.95 13.84 -12.55
N GLN A 74 0.66 15.15 -12.63
CA GLN A 74 -0.52 15.74 -12.03
C GLN A 74 -1.75 15.74 -12.95
N ASP A 75 -1.55 15.77 -14.27
CA ASP A 75 -2.67 15.85 -15.21
C ASP A 75 -3.38 14.50 -15.39
N GLU A 76 -2.65 13.38 -15.37
CA GLU A 76 -3.27 12.06 -15.54
C GLU A 76 -4.15 11.64 -14.36
N LEU A 77 -3.74 11.94 -13.12
CA LEU A 77 -4.56 11.66 -11.93
C LEU A 77 -5.84 12.49 -11.90
N ARG A 78 -5.81 13.73 -12.41
CA ARG A 78 -6.99 14.60 -12.51
C ARG A 78 -8.00 14.13 -13.55
N HIS A 79 -7.53 13.54 -14.66
CA HIS A 79 -8.39 13.05 -15.73
C HIS A 79 -8.93 11.64 -15.50
N GLN A 80 -8.34 10.86 -14.58
CA GLN A 80 -8.76 9.49 -14.29
C GLN A 80 -9.71 9.37 -13.08
N ILE A 81 -9.88 10.44 -12.29
CA ILE A 81 -10.83 10.46 -11.17
C ILE A 81 -12.12 11.15 -11.64
N PRO A 82 -13.26 10.45 -11.69
CA PRO A 82 -14.53 11.09 -12.06
C PRO A 82 -14.91 12.19 -11.06
N ASP A 83 -15.32 13.36 -11.58
CA ASP A 83 -15.83 14.52 -10.81
C ASP A 83 -17.10 14.22 -9.99
N SER A 84 -17.64 13.01 -10.09
CA SER A 84 -18.89 12.57 -9.49
C SER A 84 -18.80 11.96 -8.09
N ALA A 85 -17.63 12.01 -7.42
CA ALA A 85 -17.51 11.58 -6.04
C ALA A 85 -18.13 12.60 -5.08
N ARG A 86 -19.47 12.72 -5.07
CA ARG A 86 -20.17 13.41 -3.98
C ARG A 86 -20.03 12.62 -2.69
N PRO A 87 -19.68 13.26 -1.55
CA PRO A 87 -19.63 12.57 -0.28
C PRO A 87 -21.04 12.06 0.08
N VAL A 88 -21.11 10.77 0.40
CA VAL A 88 -22.31 10.21 1.05
C VAL A 88 -22.40 10.88 2.42
N SER A 89 -23.58 11.41 2.76
CA SER A 89 -23.84 12.08 4.04
C SER A 89 -23.49 11.14 5.20
N GLU A 90 -22.39 11.42 5.88
CA GLU A 90 -21.99 10.70 7.07
C GLU A 90 -22.95 11.01 8.21
N GLN A 91 -23.62 9.97 8.69
CA GLN A 91 -24.23 10.01 10.01
C GLN A 91 -23.10 10.18 11.03
N SER A 92 -23.16 11.27 11.79
CA SER A 92 -22.21 11.74 12.79
C SER A 92 -21.94 10.71 13.88
N THR A 93 -21.02 9.80 13.65
CA THR A 93 -20.22 9.24 14.75
C THR A 93 -19.08 10.22 14.98
N ALA A 94 -19.02 10.84 16.16
CA ALA A 94 -18.00 11.81 16.51
C ALA A 94 -16.60 11.20 16.24
N LEU A 95 -15.94 11.70 15.19
CA LEU A 95 -14.58 11.30 14.85
C LEU A 95 -13.70 11.61 16.06
N ILE A 96 -13.15 10.57 16.67
CA ILE A 96 -12.19 10.72 17.77
C ILE A 96 -10.93 11.34 17.17
N SER A 97 -10.33 12.29 17.89
CA SER A 97 -9.05 12.89 17.50
C SER A 97 -8.07 11.80 17.05
N THR A 98 -7.46 11.99 15.89
CA THR A 98 -6.47 11.06 15.29
C THR A 98 -5.39 10.66 16.29
N VAL A 99 -4.97 11.56 17.19
CA VAL A 99 -4.01 11.27 18.27
C VAL A 99 -4.50 10.24 19.25
N THR A 100 -5.75 10.38 19.71
CA THR A 100 -6.31 9.42 20.68
C THR A 100 -6.45 8.05 20.03
N GLU A 101 -6.85 8.00 18.76
CA GLU A 101 -6.96 6.74 18.04
C GLU A 101 -5.60 6.14 17.70
N LEU A 102 -4.58 6.93 17.38
CA LEU A 102 -3.21 6.43 17.16
C LEU A 102 -2.67 5.69 18.40
N ARG A 103 -2.95 6.19 19.62
CA ARG A 103 -2.56 5.49 20.85
C ARG A 103 -3.27 4.15 21.01
N ARG A 104 -4.57 4.09 20.73
CA ARG A 104 -5.35 2.85 20.76
C ARG A 104 -4.90 1.89 19.67
N ALA A 105 -4.71 2.38 18.47
CA ALA A 105 -4.23 1.59 17.34
C ALA A 105 -2.84 1.01 17.60
N ALA A 106 -1.94 1.73 18.30
CA ALA A 106 -0.64 1.19 18.71
C ALA A 106 -0.80 -0.01 19.68
N GLN A 107 -1.74 0.04 20.59
CA GLN A 107 -2.04 -1.12 21.47
C GLN A 107 -2.60 -2.29 20.66
N THR A 108 -3.51 -2.03 19.74
CA THR A 108 -4.05 -3.05 18.81
C THR A 108 -2.92 -3.68 17.98
N CYS A 109 -1.96 -2.90 17.48
CA CYS A 109 -0.78 -3.42 16.75
C CYS A 109 0.05 -4.38 17.61
N VAL A 110 0.31 -4.05 18.88
CA VAL A 110 1.06 -4.93 19.81
C VAL A 110 0.34 -6.25 20.06
N GLN A 111 -0.97 -6.18 20.33
CA GLN A 111 -1.81 -7.37 20.56
C GLN A 111 -1.92 -8.24 19.30
N ALA A 112 -2.14 -7.61 18.16
CA ALA A 112 -2.21 -8.28 16.86
C ALA A 112 -0.91 -9.01 16.53
N ARG A 113 0.24 -8.39 16.74
CA ARG A 113 1.55 -9.02 16.56
C ARG A 113 1.70 -10.29 17.37
N GLN A 114 1.35 -10.25 18.66
CA GLN A 114 1.44 -11.41 19.55
C GLN A 114 0.51 -12.53 19.12
N LEU A 115 -0.74 -12.20 18.78
CA LEU A 115 -1.73 -13.17 18.33
C LEU A 115 -1.33 -13.79 17.00
N LEU A 116 -1.00 -12.98 15.98
CA LEU A 116 -0.63 -13.47 14.66
C LEU A 116 0.63 -14.33 14.70
N SER A 117 1.62 -13.96 15.52
CA SER A 117 2.81 -14.78 15.71
C SER A 117 2.45 -16.19 16.23
N ARG A 118 1.48 -16.29 17.16
CA ARG A 118 0.98 -17.59 17.65
C ARG A 118 0.22 -18.34 16.57
N LEU A 119 -0.72 -17.71 15.88
CA LEU A 119 -1.51 -18.34 14.81
C LEU A 119 -0.64 -18.93 13.70
N PHE A 120 0.36 -18.16 13.25
CA PHE A 120 1.30 -18.62 12.22
C PHE A 120 2.22 -19.74 12.76
N SER A 121 2.65 -19.66 14.02
CA SER A 121 3.43 -20.72 14.66
C SER A 121 2.63 -22.02 14.80
N ASP A 122 1.39 -21.94 15.26
CA ASP A 122 0.51 -23.10 15.43
C ASP A 122 0.21 -23.74 14.07
N ALA A 123 -0.14 -22.95 13.06
CA ALA A 123 -0.33 -23.43 11.70
C ALA A 123 0.92 -24.15 11.16
N ARG A 124 2.13 -23.59 11.36
CA ARG A 124 3.39 -24.19 10.94
C ARG A 124 3.68 -25.53 11.65
N LEU A 125 3.24 -25.67 12.90
CA LEU A 125 3.41 -26.88 13.70
C LEU A 125 2.28 -27.89 13.49
N GLY A 126 1.34 -27.61 12.58
CA GLY A 126 0.15 -28.46 12.37
C GLY A 126 -0.81 -28.48 13.55
N ARG A 127 -0.78 -27.45 14.39
CA ARG A 127 -1.70 -27.28 15.52
C ARG A 127 -2.96 -26.56 15.07
N PRO A 128 -4.09 -26.74 15.76
CA PRO A 128 -5.31 -26.00 15.48
C PRO A 128 -5.10 -24.47 15.59
N VAL A 129 -5.54 -23.74 14.57
CA VAL A 129 -5.52 -22.28 14.54
C VAL A 129 -6.73 -21.75 15.30
N ASP A 130 -6.52 -20.81 16.22
CA ASP A 130 -7.60 -20.19 17.01
C ASP A 130 -8.37 -19.14 16.17
N ALA A 131 -9.39 -19.61 15.45
CA ALA A 131 -10.26 -18.77 14.64
C ALA A 131 -11.08 -17.78 15.49
N THR A 132 -11.37 -18.12 16.77
CA THR A 132 -12.12 -17.25 17.68
C THR A 132 -11.29 -16.03 18.07
N ALA A 133 -10.04 -16.24 18.45
CA ALA A 133 -9.12 -15.14 18.75
C ALA A 133 -8.85 -14.26 17.53
N ALA A 134 -8.75 -14.87 16.34
CA ALA A 134 -8.65 -14.11 15.09
C ALA A 134 -9.90 -13.24 14.84
N GLY A 135 -11.09 -13.77 15.08
CA GLY A 135 -12.36 -13.04 14.98
C GLY A 135 -12.43 -11.85 15.93
N GLN A 136 -11.97 -12.01 17.19
CA GLN A 136 -11.89 -10.90 18.14
C GLN A 136 -10.94 -9.79 17.67
N LEU A 137 -9.79 -10.15 17.11
CA LEU A 137 -8.87 -9.16 16.52
C LEU A 137 -9.51 -8.42 15.34
N VAL A 138 -10.27 -9.10 14.49
CA VAL A 138 -11.02 -8.45 13.41
C VAL A 138 -12.06 -7.47 13.94
N ASP A 139 -12.74 -7.81 15.02
CA ASP A 139 -13.70 -6.91 15.68
C ASP A 139 -13.00 -5.65 16.24
N ASP A 140 -11.83 -5.80 16.87
CA ASP A 140 -11.01 -4.68 17.36
C ASP A 140 -10.52 -3.78 16.22
N VAL A 141 -10.06 -4.38 15.12
CA VAL A 141 -9.66 -3.66 13.91
C VAL A 141 -10.85 -2.91 13.31
N THR A 142 -12.03 -3.56 13.23
CA THR A 142 -13.24 -2.95 12.71
C THR A 142 -13.67 -1.75 13.56
N ALA A 143 -13.60 -1.87 14.88
CA ALA A 143 -13.88 -0.77 15.80
C ALA A 143 -12.87 0.40 15.64
N SER A 144 -11.59 0.11 15.47
CA SER A 144 -10.56 1.11 15.22
C SER A 144 -10.78 1.85 13.89
N VAL A 145 -11.02 1.09 12.81
CA VAL A 145 -11.31 1.65 11.47
C VAL A 145 -12.61 2.46 11.49
N ALA A 146 -13.61 2.05 12.29
CA ALA A 146 -14.85 2.81 12.43
C ALA A 146 -14.63 4.19 13.06
N ARG A 147 -13.70 4.29 14.03
CA ARG A 147 -13.35 5.56 14.69
C ARG A 147 -12.44 6.44 13.84
N ASN A 148 -11.38 5.87 13.27
CA ASN A 148 -10.47 6.56 12.36
C ASN A 148 -9.72 5.55 11.47
N PRO A 149 -10.07 5.41 10.19
CA PRO A 149 -9.48 4.39 9.31
C PRO A 149 -7.98 4.64 9.07
N HIS A 150 -7.52 5.89 9.11
CA HIS A 150 -6.15 6.24 8.77
C HIS A 150 -5.15 5.92 9.88
N ALA A 151 -5.57 5.93 11.15
CA ALA A 151 -4.69 5.71 12.29
C ALA A 151 -4.06 4.30 12.29
N LEU A 152 -4.89 3.27 12.23
CA LEU A 152 -4.40 1.88 12.25
C LEU A 152 -3.64 1.53 10.96
N ILE A 153 -4.15 1.93 9.80
CA ILE A 153 -3.50 1.72 8.50
C ILE A 153 -2.11 2.39 8.49
N GLY A 154 -2.01 3.63 8.98
CA GLY A 154 -0.75 4.35 9.07
C GLY A 154 0.28 3.63 9.95
N LEU A 155 -0.12 3.19 11.15
CA LEU A 155 0.76 2.48 12.08
C LEU A 155 1.16 1.09 11.58
N ALA A 156 0.23 0.34 11.00
CA ALA A 156 0.51 -1.00 10.47
C ALA A 156 1.51 -0.97 9.30
N ARG A 157 1.73 0.18 8.66
CA ARG A 157 2.79 0.39 7.65
C ARG A 157 4.19 0.54 8.24
N LEU A 158 4.32 0.94 9.51
CA LEU A 158 5.59 1.06 10.21
C LEU A 158 6.06 -0.31 10.70
N LYS A 159 6.54 -1.13 9.77
CA LYS A 159 6.94 -2.53 10.02
C LYS A 159 8.44 -2.62 10.21
N THR A 160 8.87 -3.49 11.12
CA THR A 160 10.25 -3.97 11.15
C THR A 160 10.40 -5.23 10.30
N ALA A 161 11.65 -5.57 9.93
CA ALA A 161 11.92 -6.77 9.12
C ALA A 161 11.40 -8.05 9.81
N ASP A 162 11.55 -8.13 11.12
CA ASP A 162 11.17 -9.31 11.91
C ASP A 162 9.66 -9.49 12.03
N ASP A 163 8.89 -8.39 11.93
CA ASP A 163 7.45 -8.38 12.12
C ASP A 163 6.67 -8.30 10.81
N TYR A 164 7.38 -8.29 9.69
CA TYR A 164 6.80 -7.99 8.38
C TYR A 164 5.53 -8.80 8.11
N THR A 165 5.59 -10.13 8.22
CA THR A 165 4.44 -11.00 7.88
C THR A 165 3.22 -10.71 8.74
N TYR A 166 3.40 -10.54 10.05
CA TYR A 166 2.28 -10.31 10.98
C TYR A 166 1.66 -8.94 10.80
N MET A 167 2.48 -7.92 10.67
CA MET A 167 2.02 -6.55 10.46
C MET A 167 1.43 -6.36 9.07
N HIS A 168 1.88 -7.13 8.07
CA HIS A 168 1.27 -7.19 6.76
C HIS A 168 -0.17 -7.73 6.84
N SER A 169 -0.39 -8.87 7.47
CA SER A 169 -1.73 -9.43 7.66
C SER A 169 -2.66 -8.45 8.39
N LEU A 170 -2.17 -7.75 9.43
CA LEU A 170 -2.94 -6.71 10.11
C LEU A 170 -3.26 -5.53 9.21
N ALA A 171 -2.30 -5.05 8.42
CA ALA A 171 -2.50 -3.94 7.50
C ALA A 171 -3.51 -4.28 6.41
N VAL A 172 -3.42 -5.47 5.81
CA VAL A 172 -4.38 -5.94 4.81
C VAL A 172 -5.77 -6.10 5.44
N CYS A 173 -5.88 -6.63 6.66
CA CYS A 173 -7.14 -6.67 7.41
C CYS A 173 -7.76 -5.28 7.57
N ALA A 174 -6.99 -4.29 8.02
CA ALA A 174 -7.48 -2.93 8.22
C ALA A 174 -7.89 -2.26 6.89
N LEU A 175 -7.13 -2.46 5.82
CA LEU A 175 -7.45 -1.96 4.47
C LEU A 175 -8.73 -2.60 3.93
N MET A 176 -8.91 -3.91 4.11
CA MET A 176 -10.11 -4.65 3.70
C MET A 176 -11.36 -4.14 4.42
N VAL A 177 -11.29 -3.97 5.74
CA VAL A 177 -12.40 -3.40 6.54
C VAL A 177 -12.73 -1.98 6.09
N ALA A 178 -11.71 -1.14 5.87
CA ALA A 178 -11.91 0.24 5.44
C ALA A 178 -12.56 0.31 4.04
N LEU A 179 -12.10 -0.53 3.10
CA LEU A 179 -12.68 -0.62 1.76
C LEU A 179 -14.11 -1.15 1.79
N ALA A 180 -14.38 -2.22 2.57
CA ALA A 180 -15.71 -2.79 2.73
C ALA A 180 -16.70 -1.78 3.33
N LYS A 181 -16.27 -1.04 4.37
CA LYS A 181 -17.06 0.05 4.97
C LYS A 181 -17.38 1.13 3.96
N ARG A 182 -16.39 1.56 3.16
CA ARG A 182 -16.61 2.56 2.12
C ARG A 182 -17.60 2.10 1.05
N MET A 183 -17.58 0.82 0.71
CA MET A 183 -18.54 0.21 -0.22
C MET A 183 -19.95 0.07 0.36
N GLY A 184 -20.15 0.38 1.64
CA GLY A 184 -21.44 0.27 2.33
C GLY A 184 -21.85 -1.17 2.63
N LEU A 185 -20.89 -2.09 2.78
CA LEU A 185 -21.18 -3.45 3.17
C LEU A 185 -21.64 -3.51 4.64
N ASP A 186 -22.48 -4.50 4.97
CA ASP A 186 -22.99 -4.71 6.31
C ASP A 186 -21.92 -5.24 7.29
N ASP A 187 -22.20 -5.21 8.59
CA ASP A 187 -21.26 -5.60 9.64
C ASP A 187 -20.76 -7.05 9.49
N HIS A 188 -21.61 -7.97 9.02
CA HIS A 188 -21.21 -9.35 8.77
C HIS A 188 -20.21 -9.43 7.61
N SER A 189 -20.46 -8.73 6.53
CA SER A 189 -19.56 -8.63 5.38
C SER A 189 -18.26 -7.88 5.72
N LEU A 190 -18.31 -6.85 6.57
CA LEU A 190 -17.11 -6.19 7.13
C LEU A 190 -16.22 -7.18 7.88
N ARG A 191 -16.83 -8.02 8.73
CA ARG A 191 -16.10 -9.03 9.48
C ARG A 191 -15.49 -10.08 8.56
N LYS A 192 -16.21 -10.56 7.54
CA LYS A 192 -15.65 -11.47 6.51
C LYS A 192 -14.48 -10.83 5.78
N ALA A 193 -14.62 -9.58 5.35
CA ALA A 193 -13.54 -8.86 4.69
C ALA A 193 -12.28 -8.74 5.56
N GLY A 194 -12.46 -8.38 6.84
CA GLY A 194 -11.37 -8.34 7.82
C GLY A 194 -10.69 -9.70 8.00
N MET A 195 -11.49 -10.77 8.14
CA MET A 195 -10.97 -12.13 8.31
C MET A 195 -10.21 -12.60 7.06
N ALA A 196 -10.71 -12.32 5.85
CA ALA A 196 -10.02 -12.63 4.61
C ALA A 196 -8.66 -11.93 4.55
N GLY A 197 -8.61 -10.63 4.83
CA GLY A 197 -7.36 -9.88 4.87
C GLY A 197 -6.38 -10.37 5.95
N LEU A 198 -6.89 -10.80 7.13
CA LEU A 198 -6.05 -11.29 8.21
C LEU A 198 -5.41 -12.64 7.89
N MET A 199 -6.14 -13.51 7.19
CA MET A 199 -5.78 -14.93 6.99
C MET A 199 -5.22 -15.23 5.60
N HIS A 200 -5.24 -14.28 4.63
CA HIS A 200 -4.92 -14.56 3.23
C HIS A 200 -3.58 -15.27 3.02
N ASP A 201 -2.60 -14.95 3.84
CA ASP A 201 -1.22 -15.41 3.77
C ASP A 201 -0.88 -16.57 4.74
N LEU A 202 -1.86 -17.10 5.48
CA LEU A 202 -1.60 -18.17 6.47
C LEU A 202 -0.93 -19.39 5.83
N GLY A 203 -1.24 -19.68 4.58
CA GLY A 203 -0.63 -20.79 3.83
C GLY A 203 0.87 -20.67 3.60
N LYS A 204 1.47 -19.47 3.77
CA LYS A 204 2.93 -19.29 3.75
C LYS A 204 3.63 -20.06 4.87
N THR A 205 2.91 -20.51 5.88
CA THR A 205 3.45 -21.38 6.95
C THR A 205 3.94 -22.74 6.42
N ALA A 206 3.41 -23.22 5.30
CA ALA A 206 3.85 -24.44 4.64
C ALA A 206 5.10 -24.24 3.77
N ILE A 207 5.48 -22.99 3.48
CA ILE A 207 6.66 -22.70 2.64
C ILE A 207 7.94 -22.81 3.47
N PRO A 208 9.00 -23.44 2.94
CA PRO A 208 10.29 -23.52 3.63
C PRO A 208 10.83 -22.12 3.97
N VAL A 209 11.33 -21.98 5.20
CA VAL A 209 11.84 -20.67 5.71
C VAL A 209 12.99 -20.15 4.85
N ALA A 210 13.81 -21.05 4.27
CA ALA A 210 14.89 -20.67 3.37
C ALA A 210 14.38 -20.00 2.08
N VAL A 211 13.20 -20.39 1.58
CA VAL A 211 12.55 -19.76 0.42
C VAL A 211 11.90 -18.44 0.80
N LEU A 212 11.16 -18.40 1.94
CA LEU A 212 10.51 -17.20 2.44
C LEU A 212 11.50 -16.05 2.71
N ASN A 213 12.66 -16.37 3.28
CA ASN A 213 13.67 -15.41 3.72
C ASN A 213 14.84 -15.29 2.74
N LYS A 214 14.74 -15.86 1.54
CA LYS A 214 15.82 -15.83 0.55
C LYS A 214 16.19 -14.37 0.20
N PRO A 215 17.46 -13.99 0.40
CA PRO A 215 17.93 -12.67 -0.02
C PRO A 215 18.18 -12.66 -1.53
N GLY A 216 17.17 -12.39 -2.33
CA GLY A 216 17.27 -12.32 -3.78
C GLY A 216 16.07 -12.90 -4.52
N PRO A 217 16.14 -13.01 -5.84
CA PRO A 217 15.07 -13.58 -6.64
C PRO A 217 14.92 -15.09 -6.36
N LEU A 218 13.68 -15.55 -6.39
CA LEU A 218 13.37 -16.97 -6.37
C LEU A 218 13.64 -17.57 -7.75
N ASP A 219 14.16 -18.80 -7.79
CA ASP A 219 14.19 -19.59 -9.02
C ASP A 219 12.82 -20.21 -9.32
N ASP A 220 12.70 -20.89 -10.46
CA ASP A 220 11.40 -21.42 -10.91
C ASP A 220 10.83 -22.48 -9.94
N ALA A 221 11.67 -23.30 -9.30
CA ALA A 221 11.23 -24.28 -8.32
C ALA A 221 10.78 -23.62 -7.02
N GLU A 222 11.50 -22.61 -6.54
CA GLU A 222 11.12 -21.81 -5.38
C GLU A 222 9.85 -21.00 -5.64
N TRP A 223 9.68 -20.48 -6.88
CA TRP A 223 8.44 -19.82 -7.30
C TRP A 223 7.25 -20.79 -7.31
N ALA A 224 7.43 -22.01 -7.77
CA ALA A 224 6.38 -23.03 -7.72
C ALA A 224 5.93 -23.29 -6.27
N LEU A 225 6.89 -23.41 -5.33
CA LEU A 225 6.59 -23.52 -3.91
C LEU A 225 5.82 -22.28 -3.38
N MET A 226 6.32 -21.08 -3.72
CA MET A 226 5.69 -19.84 -3.27
C MET A 226 4.24 -19.73 -3.77
N ARG A 227 3.98 -20.05 -5.04
CA ARG A 227 2.63 -20.02 -5.64
C ARG A 227 1.67 -21.05 -5.05
N ALA A 228 2.15 -22.02 -4.30
CA ALA A 228 1.30 -23.02 -3.65
C ALA A 228 0.66 -22.53 -2.35
N HIS A 229 1.12 -21.38 -1.76
CA HIS A 229 0.60 -20.93 -0.46
C HIS A 229 -0.93 -20.65 -0.45
N PRO A 230 -1.60 -20.16 -1.51
CA PRO A 230 -3.05 -19.99 -1.46
C PRO A 230 -3.79 -21.32 -1.26
N ARG A 231 -3.35 -22.38 -1.95
CA ARG A 231 -3.88 -23.73 -1.78
C ARG A 231 -3.62 -24.30 -0.38
N HIS A 232 -2.41 -24.08 0.15
CA HIS A 232 -2.09 -24.46 1.53
C HIS A 232 -2.95 -23.68 2.52
N GLY A 233 -3.20 -22.37 2.27
CA GLY A 233 -4.11 -21.54 3.06
C GLY A 233 -5.52 -22.12 3.09
N GLU A 234 -6.09 -22.43 1.94
CA GLU A 234 -7.39 -23.07 1.82
C GLU A 234 -7.48 -24.35 2.69
N GLN A 235 -6.48 -25.23 2.57
CA GLN A 235 -6.43 -26.49 3.33
C GLN A 235 -6.40 -26.27 4.85
N LEU A 236 -5.67 -25.23 5.31
CA LEU A 236 -5.60 -24.86 6.73
C LEU A 236 -6.90 -24.23 7.25
N LEU A 237 -7.57 -23.45 6.41
CA LEU A 237 -8.75 -22.66 6.81
C LEU A 237 -10.06 -23.46 6.74
N ARG A 238 -10.19 -24.40 5.82
CA ARG A 238 -11.40 -25.21 5.62
C ARG A 238 -11.89 -25.94 6.90
N PRO A 239 -11.01 -26.55 7.71
CA PRO A 239 -11.43 -27.19 8.97
C PRO A 239 -11.89 -26.23 10.07
N LEU A 240 -11.63 -24.91 9.93
CA LEU A 240 -11.93 -23.91 10.97
C LEU A 240 -13.39 -23.44 10.96
N GLY A 241 -14.19 -23.87 9.98
CA GLY A 241 -15.59 -23.47 9.85
C GLY A 241 -15.80 -21.99 9.51
N LEU A 242 -14.84 -21.38 8.84
CA LEU A 242 -14.95 -20.01 8.31
C LEU A 242 -15.90 -19.98 7.11
N ASP A 243 -16.47 -18.81 6.84
CA ASP A 243 -17.30 -18.57 5.65
C ASP A 243 -16.55 -18.94 4.36
N ASP A 244 -17.26 -19.59 3.42
CA ASP A 244 -16.68 -19.98 2.13
C ASP A 244 -16.10 -18.79 1.35
N GLU A 245 -16.69 -17.59 1.45
CA GLU A 245 -16.16 -16.38 0.83
C GLU A 245 -14.81 -15.94 1.40
N VAL A 246 -14.55 -16.19 2.69
CA VAL A 246 -13.25 -15.94 3.33
C VAL A 246 -12.21 -16.90 2.80
N ILE A 247 -12.57 -18.20 2.71
CA ILE A 247 -11.69 -19.25 2.18
C ILE A 247 -11.38 -18.99 0.71
N ASP A 248 -12.41 -18.64 -0.07
CA ASP A 248 -12.28 -18.26 -1.50
C ASP A 248 -11.32 -17.07 -1.66
N ALA A 249 -11.45 -16.04 -0.83
CA ALA A 249 -10.56 -14.89 -0.86
C ALA A 249 -9.10 -15.28 -0.59
N CYS A 250 -8.86 -16.14 0.40
CA CYS A 250 -7.52 -16.63 0.70
C CYS A 250 -6.93 -17.50 -0.42
N LEU A 251 -7.76 -18.25 -1.14
CA LEU A 251 -7.35 -19.06 -2.27
C LEU A 251 -7.03 -18.21 -3.51
N HIS A 252 -7.83 -17.16 -3.78
CA HIS A 252 -7.83 -16.46 -5.06
C HIS A 252 -7.28 -15.02 -4.99
N HIS A 253 -6.65 -14.59 -3.88
CA HIS A 253 -6.13 -13.22 -3.74
C HIS A 253 -4.97 -12.89 -4.71
N HIS A 254 -4.40 -13.87 -5.38
CA HIS A 254 -3.41 -13.68 -6.43
C HIS A 254 -3.96 -13.85 -7.85
N GLU A 255 -5.28 -14.03 -7.99
CA GLU A 255 -5.91 -13.96 -9.30
C GLU A 255 -5.90 -12.53 -9.85
N LYS A 256 -5.88 -12.43 -11.18
CA LYS A 256 -5.90 -11.17 -11.90
C LYS A 256 -7.10 -11.14 -12.83
N VAL A 257 -7.73 -9.98 -12.99
CA VAL A 257 -8.95 -9.87 -13.80
C VAL A 257 -8.78 -10.28 -15.26
N ASP A 258 -7.54 -10.30 -15.79
CA ASP A 258 -7.21 -10.77 -17.14
C ASP A 258 -6.94 -12.29 -17.24
N GLY A 259 -7.02 -13.03 -16.11
CA GLY A 259 -6.78 -14.47 -16.06
C GLY A 259 -5.30 -14.88 -16.01
N SER A 260 -4.38 -13.93 -15.93
CA SER A 260 -2.94 -14.22 -15.80
C SER A 260 -2.48 -14.48 -14.37
N GLY A 261 -3.44 -14.55 -13.42
CA GLY A 261 -3.22 -14.82 -12.01
C GLY A 261 -3.01 -16.30 -11.69
N TYR A 262 -3.03 -16.64 -10.43
CA TYR A 262 -2.95 -17.99 -9.90
C TYR A 262 -3.76 -18.12 -8.62
N PRO A 263 -4.19 -19.33 -8.20
CA PRO A 263 -3.80 -20.65 -8.66
C PRO A 263 -4.63 -21.20 -9.84
N ASP A 264 -5.79 -20.63 -10.16
CA ASP A 264 -6.75 -21.22 -11.09
C ASP A 264 -6.88 -20.46 -12.42
N GLY A 265 -6.28 -19.26 -12.52
CA GLY A 265 -6.37 -18.42 -13.71
C GLY A 265 -7.79 -17.87 -13.95
N LEU A 266 -8.52 -17.58 -12.88
CA LEU A 266 -9.88 -17.06 -12.94
C LEU A 266 -9.90 -15.66 -13.58
N GLN A 267 -10.99 -15.35 -14.26
CA GLN A 267 -11.17 -14.05 -14.92
C GLN A 267 -12.31 -13.26 -14.27
N GLN A 268 -12.10 -11.97 -14.18
CA GLN A 268 -13.06 -10.92 -13.81
C GLN A 268 -14.27 -11.38 -12.96
N GLY A 269 -15.35 -11.84 -13.57
CA GLY A 269 -16.59 -12.22 -12.88
C GLY A 269 -16.51 -13.50 -12.06
N ASP A 270 -15.55 -14.37 -12.37
CA ASP A 270 -15.36 -15.64 -11.66
C ASP A 270 -14.55 -15.46 -10.38
N ILE A 271 -13.85 -14.32 -10.23
CA ILE A 271 -13.11 -13.98 -9.00
C ILE A 271 -14.08 -13.37 -7.98
N GLY A 272 -14.20 -13.98 -6.80
CA GLY A 272 -15.05 -13.50 -5.71
C GLY A 272 -14.76 -12.06 -5.31
N LEU A 273 -15.77 -11.35 -4.77
CA LEU A 273 -15.61 -9.94 -4.38
C LEU A 273 -14.48 -9.75 -3.35
N LEU A 274 -14.47 -10.59 -2.30
CA LEU A 274 -13.44 -10.49 -1.26
C LEU A 274 -12.04 -10.82 -1.80
N ALA A 275 -11.91 -11.76 -2.75
CA ALA A 275 -10.64 -12.07 -3.42
C ALA A 275 -10.10 -10.86 -4.21
N ARG A 276 -10.96 -10.19 -5.01
CA ARG A 276 -10.59 -8.98 -5.74
C ARG A 276 -10.22 -7.83 -4.81
N MET A 277 -10.91 -7.67 -3.68
CA MET A 277 -10.57 -6.68 -2.67
C MET A 277 -9.23 -7.00 -2.01
N THR A 278 -9.00 -8.27 -1.63
CA THR A 278 -7.75 -8.72 -1.01
C THR A 278 -6.56 -8.50 -1.96
N ALA A 279 -6.70 -8.81 -3.25
CA ALA A 279 -5.65 -8.58 -4.26
C ALA A 279 -5.18 -7.11 -4.30
N ILE A 280 -6.12 -6.16 -4.22
CA ILE A 280 -5.80 -4.72 -4.21
C ILE A 280 -5.08 -4.34 -2.90
N CYS A 281 -5.63 -4.75 -1.75
CA CYS A 281 -5.10 -4.39 -0.43
C CYS A 281 -3.73 -5.01 -0.17
N ASP A 282 -3.55 -6.29 -0.53
CA ASP A 282 -2.27 -7.02 -0.42
C ASP A 282 -1.18 -6.35 -1.24
N VAL A 283 -1.42 -6.14 -2.54
CA VAL A 283 -0.43 -5.50 -3.42
C VAL A 283 -0.07 -4.11 -2.92
N TYR A 284 -1.05 -3.29 -2.52
CA TYR A 284 -0.77 -1.95 -2.01
C TYR A 284 0.12 -1.99 -0.76
N ASP A 285 -0.22 -2.81 0.24
CA ASP A 285 0.59 -2.91 1.44
C ASP A 285 1.98 -3.49 1.14
N ALA A 286 2.04 -4.51 0.28
CA ALA A 286 3.29 -5.15 -0.10
C ALA A 286 4.28 -4.20 -0.80
N ILE A 287 3.81 -3.28 -1.66
CA ILE A 287 4.68 -2.36 -2.40
C ILE A 287 4.98 -1.07 -1.63
N THR A 288 4.17 -0.72 -0.63
CA THR A 288 4.39 0.49 0.19
C THR A 288 5.16 0.23 1.47
N SER A 289 5.38 -1.02 1.85
CA SER A 289 6.10 -1.42 3.06
C SER A 289 7.58 -1.67 2.79
N ASP A 290 8.43 -1.26 3.72
CA ASP A 290 9.86 -1.57 3.70
C ASP A 290 10.06 -3.08 3.93
N ARG A 291 10.90 -3.69 3.10
CA ARG A 291 11.34 -5.07 3.24
C ARG A 291 12.85 -5.12 3.48
N PRO A 292 13.40 -6.19 4.06
CA PRO A 292 14.84 -6.26 4.37
C PRO A 292 15.76 -5.90 3.19
N TYR A 293 15.28 -6.12 1.96
CA TYR A 293 16.07 -5.94 0.74
C TYR A 293 15.54 -4.86 -0.21
N LYS A 294 14.42 -4.18 0.14
CA LYS A 294 13.79 -3.18 -0.75
C LYS A 294 12.98 -2.18 0.07
N LYS A 295 13.27 -0.89 -0.10
CA LYS A 295 12.39 0.17 0.42
C LYS A 295 11.05 0.15 -0.28
N GLY A 296 10.00 0.34 0.49
CA GLY A 296 8.64 0.52 -0.03
C GLY A 296 8.55 1.75 -0.94
N TRP A 297 7.64 1.71 -1.87
CA TRP A 297 7.34 2.90 -2.67
C TRP A 297 6.56 3.91 -1.83
N PRO A 298 6.74 5.21 -2.08
CA PRO A 298 5.83 6.21 -1.54
C PRO A 298 4.38 5.86 -1.92
N PRO A 299 3.41 5.94 -0.98
CA PRO A 299 2.05 5.43 -1.18
C PRO A 299 1.37 5.89 -2.46
N SER A 300 1.57 7.11 -2.81
CA SER A 300 0.94 7.69 -3.98
C SER A 300 1.66 7.33 -5.28
N GLU A 301 2.96 7.01 -5.25
CA GLU A 301 3.63 6.35 -6.37
C GLU A 301 3.08 4.94 -6.55
N ALA A 302 2.86 4.23 -5.44
CA ALA A 302 2.21 2.92 -5.46
C ALA A 302 0.82 2.99 -6.10
N LEU A 303 -0.03 3.94 -5.69
CA LEU A 303 -1.36 4.13 -6.27
C LEU A 303 -1.32 4.46 -7.75
N ARG A 304 -0.39 5.34 -8.19
CA ARG A 304 -0.21 5.66 -9.60
C ARG A 304 0.11 4.41 -10.42
N ARG A 305 1.02 3.58 -9.93
CA ARG A 305 1.39 2.34 -10.60
C ARG A 305 0.29 1.31 -10.61
N MET A 306 -0.40 1.17 -9.51
CA MET A 306 -1.55 0.28 -9.43
C MET A 306 -2.66 0.74 -10.39
N ALA A 307 -2.85 2.04 -10.61
CA ALA A 307 -3.76 2.56 -11.63
C ALA A 307 -3.35 2.13 -13.05
N GLU A 308 -2.04 2.17 -13.36
CA GLU A 308 -1.52 1.68 -14.65
C GLU A 308 -1.75 0.17 -14.85
N TRP A 309 -1.67 -0.62 -13.76
CA TRP A 309 -1.91 -2.07 -13.79
C TRP A 309 -3.40 -2.43 -13.78
N SER A 310 -4.25 -1.55 -13.22
CA SER A 310 -5.67 -1.83 -12.96
C SER A 310 -6.41 -2.47 -14.13
N PRO A 311 -6.25 -2.07 -15.40
CA PRO A 311 -7.00 -2.68 -16.50
C PRO A 311 -6.77 -4.19 -16.68
N ARG A 312 -5.66 -4.73 -16.17
CA ARG A 312 -5.29 -6.14 -16.29
C ARG A 312 -5.28 -6.89 -14.97
N HIS A 313 -4.88 -6.21 -13.88
CA HIS A 313 -4.69 -6.86 -12.58
C HIS A 313 -5.93 -6.76 -11.70
N PHE A 314 -6.54 -5.56 -11.63
CA PHE A 314 -7.53 -5.24 -10.63
C PHE A 314 -8.87 -4.85 -11.26
N ASP A 315 -9.95 -5.14 -10.55
CA ASP A 315 -11.24 -4.54 -10.86
C ASP A 315 -11.15 -3.01 -10.73
N LYS A 316 -11.39 -2.31 -11.83
CA LYS A 316 -11.23 -0.85 -11.92
C LYS A 316 -12.12 -0.11 -10.92
N ARG A 317 -13.37 -0.54 -10.75
CA ARG A 317 -14.32 0.12 -9.83
C ARG A 317 -13.91 -0.09 -8.37
N LEU A 318 -13.47 -1.30 -8.02
CA LEU A 318 -12.95 -1.58 -6.68
C LEU A 318 -11.67 -0.78 -6.42
N PHE A 319 -10.77 -0.67 -7.39
CA PHE A 319 -9.56 0.11 -7.24
C PHE A 319 -9.86 1.61 -7.07
N GLU A 320 -10.84 2.17 -7.78
CA GLU A 320 -11.29 3.55 -7.58
C GLU A 320 -11.83 3.77 -6.15
N GLN A 321 -12.62 2.83 -5.61
CA GLN A 321 -13.08 2.87 -4.21
C GLN A 321 -11.90 2.77 -3.23
N PHE A 322 -10.92 1.93 -3.54
CA PHE A 322 -9.72 1.79 -2.72
C PHE A 322 -8.90 3.08 -2.66
N VAL A 323 -8.67 3.76 -3.80
CA VAL A 323 -7.98 5.06 -3.84
C VAL A 323 -8.72 6.10 -2.97
N GLN A 324 -10.05 6.10 -3.02
CA GLN A 324 -10.85 6.98 -2.17
C GLN A 324 -10.80 6.60 -0.68
N THR A 325 -10.55 5.32 -0.36
CA THR A 325 -10.42 4.83 1.01
C THR A 325 -9.11 5.26 1.65
N VAL A 326 -7.99 5.08 0.94
CA VAL A 326 -6.65 5.37 1.49
C VAL A 326 -6.23 6.83 1.30
N GLY A 327 -6.89 7.54 0.38
CA GLY A 327 -6.54 8.91 -0.02
C GLY A 327 -5.32 8.97 -0.95
N ILE A 328 -5.19 10.06 -1.70
CA ILE A 328 -4.07 10.28 -2.62
C ILE A 328 -2.78 10.60 -1.86
N TYR A 329 -2.91 11.25 -0.71
CA TYR A 329 -1.82 11.57 0.21
C TYR A 329 -2.06 10.91 1.56
N PRO A 330 -1.68 9.62 1.73
CA PRO A 330 -1.84 8.92 2.99
C PRO A 330 -1.02 9.56 4.12
N LEU A 331 -1.38 9.24 5.37
CA LEU A 331 -0.65 9.67 6.55
C LEU A 331 0.86 9.40 6.43
N GLY A 332 1.67 10.36 6.88
CA GLY A 332 3.12 10.29 6.82
C GLY A 332 3.72 10.64 5.45
N SER A 333 2.91 10.99 4.45
CA SER A 333 3.45 11.45 3.15
C SER A 333 4.15 12.80 3.30
N LEU A 334 5.40 12.90 2.83
CA LEU A 334 6.13 14.17 2.73
C LEU A 334 5.70 14.90 1.46
N VAL A 335 5.27 16.16 1.60
CA VAL A 335 4.71 16.95 0.50
C VAL A 335 5.33 18.34 0.43
N ARG A 336 5.40 18.90 -0.78
CA ARG A 336 5.78 20.30 -1.02
C ARG A 336 4.53 21.11 -1.31
N LEU A 337 4.41 22.23 -0.61
CA LEU A 337 3.32 23.16 -0.77
C LEU A 337 3.66 24.27 -1.80
N HIS A 338 2.63 24.90 -2.35
CA HIS A 338 2.79 26.02 -3.29
C HIS A 338 3.55 27.20 -2.63
N SER A 339 3.37 27.41 -1.34
CA SER A 339 4.13 28.38 -0.53
C SER A 339 5.64 28.12 -0.45
N GLN A 340 6.15 27.05 -1.05
CA GLN A 340 7.54 26.60 -0.95
C GLN A 340 7.90 26.17 0.48
N ARG A 341 7.00 25.43 1.13
CA ARG A 341 7.21 24.80 2.43
C ARG A 341 7.09 23.29 2.27
N LEU A 342 7.78 22.52 3.14
CA LEU A 342 7.56 21.08 3.27
C LEU A 342 6.65 20.81 4.45
N ALA A 343 5.79 19.83 4.25
CA ALA A 343 4.85 19.38 5.25
C ALA A 343 4.71 17.86 5.22
N VAL A 344 4.31 17.28 6.34
CA VAL A 344 3.91 15.88 6.43
C VAL A 344 2.39 15.79 6.59
N VAL A 345 1.77 14.85 5.87
CA VAL A 345 0.33 14.61 5.98
C VAL A 345 0.02 13.97 7.33
N VAL A 346 -0.89 14.59 8.08
CA VAL A 346 -1.24 14.17 9.44
C VAL A 346 -2.69 13.70 9.58
N ASP A 347 -3.55 14.04 8.64
CA ASP A 347 -4.94 13.57 8.60
C ASP A 347 -5.55 13.76 7.21
N ALA A 348 -6.61 13.01 6.92
CA ALA A 348 -7.42 13.25 5.73
C ALA A 348 -8.43 14.36 6.01
N SER A 349 -8.71 15.19 5.01
CA SER A 349 -9.81 16.17 5.12
C SER A 349 -11.10 15.57 4.58
N PRO A 350 -12.20 15.59 5.34
CA PRO A 350 -13.51 15.20 4.84
C PRO A 350 -13.87 15.98 3.57
N GLY A 351 -14.19 15.26 2.51
CA GLY A 351 -14.65 15.89 1.25
C GLY A 351 -13.57 16.27 0.24
N SER A 352 -12.27 16.11 0.54
CA SER A 352 -11.20 16.35 -0.44
C SER A 352 -10.08 15.32 -0.37
N LEU A 353 -9.86 14.60 -1.47
CA LEU A 353 -8.73 13.67 -1.61
C LEU A 353 -7.40 14.39 -1.87
N LEU A 354 -7.46 15.67 -2.31
CA LEU A 354 -6.29 16.44 -2.74
C LEU A 354 -5.83 17.47 -1.72
N ALA A 355 -6.63 17.76 -0.70
CA ALA A 355 -6.38 18.79 0.28
C ALA A 355 -6.45 18.23 1.72
N PRO A 356 -5.48 17.37 2.12
CA PRO A 356 -5.43 16.80 3.46
C PRO A 356 -5.01 17.86 4.49
N ARG A 357 -5.12 17.49 5.78
CA ARG A 357 -4.46 18.24 6.86
C ARG A 357 -2.99 17.89 6.90
N VAL A 358 -2.15 18.90 6.97
CA VAL A 358 -0.70 18.75 6.93
C VAL A 358 -0.03 19.45 8.10
N LYS A 359 1.09 18.93 8.56
CA LYS A 359 1.98 19.58 9.53
C LYS A 359 3.16 20.17 8.76
N VAL A 360 3.18 21.49 8.64
CA VAL A 360 4.26 22.25 7.98
C VAL A 360 5.42 22.38 8.94
N PHE A 361 6.65 22.09 8.52
CA PHE A 361 7.81 22.05 9.44
C PHE A 361 9.11 22.57 8.82
N TYR A 362 9.15 22.85 7.51
CA TYR A 362 10.37 23.29 6.84
C TYR A 362 10.08 24.35 5.77
N SER A 363 10.92 25.37 5.68
CA SER A 363 10.86 26.42 4.65
C SER A 363 11.94 26.19 3.59
N LEU A 364 11.55 25.94 2.35
CA LEU A 364 12.49 25.82 1.22
C LEU A 364 13.14 27.13 0.86
N ARG A 365 12.44 28.26 1.08
CA ARG A 365 12.98 29.61 0.82
C ARG A 365 14.12 29.98 1.76
N GLN A 366 13.98 29.58 3.04
CA GLN A 366 14.97 29.87 4.07
C GLN A 366 15.95 28.71 4.28
N ALA A 367 15.70 27.56 3.63
CA ALA A 367 16.46 26.32 3.78
C ALA A 367 16.64 25.90 5.25
N CYS A 368 15.62 26.09 6.09
CA CYS A 368 15.67 25.76 7.52
C CYS A 368 14.33 25.22 8.03
N ARG A 369 14.39 24.52 9.18
CA ARG A 369 13.20 24.13 9.95
C ARG A 369 12.49 25.37 10.49
N ILE A 370 11.17 25.29 10.48
CA ILE A 370 10.28 26.27 11.09
C ILE A 370 9.50 25.60 12.22
N THR A 371 8.88 26.39 13.08
CA THR A 371 7.97 25.86 14.11
C THR A 371 6.87 25.03 13.43
N PRO A 372 6.68 23.76 13.81
CA PRO A 372 5.68 22.94 13.19
C PRO A 372 4.26 23.49 13.42
N GLU A 373 3.50 23.68 12.35
CA GLU A 373 2.12 24.16 12.38
C GLU A 373 1.22 23.24 11.58
N ILE A 374 -0.03 23.03 12.06
CA ILE A 374 -1.01 22.23 11.35
C ILE A 374 -1.86 23.17 10.50
N GLU A 375 -1.96 22.84 9.21
CA GLU A 375 -2.81 23.53 8.24
C GLU A 375 -3.80 22.55 7.64
N ASP A 376 -5.08 22.95 7.58
CA ASP A 376 -6.09 22.24 6.80
C ASP A 376 -6.13 22.83 5.39
N LEU A 377 -5.63 22.07 4.42
CA LEU A 377 -5.56 22.55 3.04
C LEU A 377 -6.95 22.65 2.37
N SER A 378 -7.97 22.02 2.93
CA SER A 378 -9.35 22.16 2.43
C SER A 378 -9.98 23.48 2.83
N GLU A 379 -9.56 24.08 3.96
CA GLU A 379 -10.06 25.36 4.47
C GLU A 379 -9.23 26.55 3.99
N SER A 380 -8.08 26.33 3.39
CA SER A 380 -7.12 27.38 3.00
C SER A 380 -7.60 28.31 1.89
N GLN A 381 -8.84 28.19 1.41
CA GLN A 381 -9.45 28.97 0.31
C GLN A 381 -8.53 29.11 -0.92
N GLY A 382 -7.69 28.10 -1.18
CA GLY A 382 -6.72 28.08 -2.28
C GLY A 382 -5.42 28.84 -2.02
N ASN A 383 -5.19 29.36 -0.80
CA ASN A 383 -3.95 30.08 -0.46
C ASN A 383 -2.72 29.14 -0.44
N ASP A 384 -2.91 27.88 -0.07
CA ASP A 384 -1.85 26.87 -0.20
C ASP A 384 -2.42 25.54 -0.71
N ARG A 385 -1.58 24.75 -1.36
CA ARG A 385 -1.94 23.43 -1.92
C ARG A 385 -0.69 22.60 -2.10
N ILE A 386 -0.86 21.29 -2.17
CA ILE A 386 0.23 20.38 -2.52
C ILE A 386 0.53 20.55 -4.02
N ILE A 387 1.80 20.84 -4.34
CA ILE A 387 2.29 20.96 -5.72
C ILE A 387 3.19 19.79 -6.11
N ALA A 388 3.80 19.12 -5.14
CA ALA A 388 4.62 17.95 -5.39
C ALA A 388 4.66 17.08 -4.14
N ARG A 389 5.02 15.82 -4.35
CA ARG A 389 5.47 14.92 -3.29
C ARG A 389 6.96 14.91 -3.27
N GLU A 390 7.47 14.73 -2.07
CA GLU A 390 8.90 14.60 -1.86
C GLU A 390 9.21 13.17 -1.44
N ASP A 391 10.29 12.62 -1.97
CA ASP A 391 10.84 11.36 -1.48
C ASP A 391 11.61 11.67 -0.19
N PRO A 392 11.23 11.09 0.98
CA PRO A 392 11.95 11.29 2.22
C PRO A 392 13.44 10.96 2.12
N ALA A 393 13.83 10.05 1.24
CA ALA A 393 15.23 9.67 1.02
C ALA A 393 16.10 10.80 0.44
N ASN A 394 15.49 11.84 -0.12
CA ASN A 394 16.21 13.01 -0.64
C ASN A 394 16.44 14.09 0.42
N TRP A 395 15.96 13.85 1.67
CA TRP A 395 15.98 14.81 2.75
C TRP A 395 16.58 14.21 4.02
N ASP A 396 17.30 15.02 4.79
CA ASP A 396 17.82 14.62 6.10
C ASP A 396 16.83 15.01 7.22
N PHE A 397 15.73 14.24 7.31
CA PHE A 397 14.71 14.38 8.35
C PHE A 397 14.54 13.07 9.12
N PRO A 398 15.47 12.72 10.04
CA PRO A 398 15.41 11.45 10.77
C PRO A 398 14.17 11.33 11.69
N ASP A 399 13.55 12.46 12.01
CA ASP A 399 12.38 12.58 12.87
C ASP A 399 11.04 12.70 12.08
N LEU A 400 11.04 12.44 10.76
CA LEU A 400 9.85 12.60 9.94
C LEU A 400 8.68 11.77 10.46
N GLU A 401 8.93 10.54 10.92
CA GLU A 401 7.91 9.69 11.52
C GLU A 401 7.34 10.31 12.80
N THR A 402 8.18 10.87 13.64
CA THR A 402 7.76 11.54 14.87
C THR A 402 6.85 12.74 14.59
N LEU A 403 7.11 13.49 13.50
CA LEU A 403 6.31 14.67 13.15
C LEU A 403 4.83 14.37 12.94
N TRP A 404 4.47 13.20 12.41
CA TRP A 404 3.06 12.84 12.21
C TRP A 404 2.51 11.91 13.29
N LEU A 405 3.36 11.26 14.08
CA LEU A 405 2.97 10.47 15.25
C LEU A 405 2.78 11.33 16.51
N GLU A 406 3.56 12.42 16.65
CA GLU A 406 3.43 13.38 17.75
C GLU A 406 2.40 14.47 17.39
N PHE A 407 1.15 14.25 17.77
CA PHE A 407 0.15 15.28 17.80
C PHE A 407 0.19 16.01 19.14
N GLU A 408 0.43 17.33 19.09
CA GLU A 408 0.22 18.34 20.12
C GLU A 408 0.30 17.89 21.60
N ARG A 409 1.38 18.22 22.24
CA ARG A 409 1.25 18.82 23.56
C ARG A 409 0.61 20.21 23.34
N GLN A 410 -0.70 20.33 23.54
CA GLN A 410 -1.29 21.64 23.73
C GLN A 410 -0.46 22.36 24.81
N PRO A 411 -0.03 23.62 24.60
CA PRO A 411 0.50 24.41 25.69
C PRO A 411 -0.60 24.48 26.74
N GLN A 412 -0.39 23.81 27.88
CA GLN A 412 -1.20 24.05 29.07
C GLN A 412 -1.11 25.54 29.33
N THR A 413 -2.22 26.21 29.16
CA THR A 413 -2.40 27.62 29.54
C THR A 413 -1.93 27.77 30.98
N GLN A 414 -0.78 28.43 31.16
CA GLN A 414 -0.29 28.91 32.46
C GLN A 414 -1.22 30.00 32.99
N ALA A 415 -2.47 29.64 33.25
CA ALA A 415 -3.47 30.57 33.78
C ALA A 415 -4.22 30.01 34.98
N GLN A 416 -3.58 29.15 35.78
CA GLN A 416 -4.17 28.67 37.04
C GLN A 416 -3.12 28.48 38.15
N MET A 417 -2.09 29.32 38.23
CA MET A 417 -1.28 29.47 39.44
C MET A 417 -1.09 30.96 39.76
N ALA A 418 -2.20 31.66 39.87
CA ALA A 418 -2.25 32.96 40.52
C ALA A 418 -3.66 33.21 41.06
N LYS A 419 -4.01 32.49 42.15
CA LYS A 419 -4.92 32.98 43.19
C LYS A 419 -4.71 32.17 44.47
#